data_5dac429dc05d631cd5f0e0b83c324513
#
_entry.id   5dac429dc05d631cd5f0e0b83c324513
#
_cell.length_a   1.000
_cell.length_b   1.000
_cell.length_c   1.000
_cell.angle_alpha   90.00
_cell.angle_beta   90.00
_cell.angle_gamma   90.00
#
_symmetry.space_group_name_H-M   'P 1'
#
loop_
_entity.id
_entity.type
_entity.pdbx_description
1 polymer ?
#
loop_
_entity_poly.entity_id
_entity_poly.type
_entity_poly.pdbx_seq_one_letter_code
_entity_poly.pdbx_strand_id
1 'polypeptide(L)'
;MTSQVRQNYSTEVEAAVNRLGNLHLRASYTYLSLGYYFDLDDMALEGVGHFNELVRGRRLLKLQNNRGDHASFQDVQKLSQDEWGKTQEAMEAALALEKNLNQALLDLPSLGSARPDPHLCDFLENYFLGEEVKVIKKMGNHLTNLRKLAGPQASLDESLFERLSSLLCTSGPRNLHPNLSRNH
;
A
#
# COMPACT_ATOMS: atom_id res chain seq x y z
N MET A 1 -10.76 25.27 -17.45
CA MET A 1 -11.44 24.54 -18.54
C MET A 1 -11.93 23.22 -17.96
N THR A 2 -13.20 22.93 -18.07
CA THR A 2 -13.74 21.62 -17.66
C THR A 2 -13.41 20.60 -18.74
N SER A 3 -12.88 19.44 -18.36
CA SER A 3 -12.58 18.35 -19.29
C SER A 3 -13.87 17.89 -20.00
N GLN A 4 -13.77 17.56 -21.29
CA GLN A 4 -14.90 17.06 -22.08
C GLN A 4 -15.44 15.69 -21.61
N VAL A 5 -14.60 14.92 -20.87
CA VAL A 5 -14.98 13.59 -20.38
C VAL A 5 -15.50 13.60 -18.93
N ARG A 6 -15.51 14.77 -18.27
CA ARG A 6 -15.96 14.89 -16.87
C ARG A 6 -17.47 14.72 -16.77
N GLN A 7 -17.90 13.72 -16.02
CA GLN A 7 -19.31 13.45 -15.75
C GLN A 7 -19.49 12.94 -14.32
N ASN A 8 -20.35 13.56 -13.54
CA ASN A 8 -20.73 13.17 -12.17
C ASN A 8 -19.52 12.89 -11.26
N TYR A 9 -18.48 13.72 -11.38
CA TYR A 9 -17.27 13.63 -10.57
C TYR A 9 -17.13 14.92 -9.77
N SER A 10 -17.46 14.87 -8.47
CA SER A 10 -17.44 16.06 -7.62
C SER A 10 -16.01 16.51 -7.33
N THR A 11 -15.81 17.80 -7.10
CA THR A 11 -14.52 18.37 -6.76
C THR A 11 -13.97 17.83 -5.43
N GLU A 12 -14.85 17.45 -4.50
CA GLU A 12 -14.47 16.87 -3.22
C GLU A 12 -13.92 15.45 -3.40
N VAL A 13 -14.59 14.62 -4.20
CA VAL A 13 -14.12 13.26 -4.55
C VAL A 13 -12.81 13.35 -5.33
N GLU A 14 -12.73 14.26 -6.31
CA GLU A 14 -11.52 14.54 -7.07
C GLU A 14 -10.32 14.86 -6.16
N ALA A 15 -10.48 15.81 -5.26
CA ALA A 15 -9.44 16.19 -4.30
C ALA A 15 -9.05 15.04 -3.37
N ALA A 16 -10.02 14.23 -2.96
CA ALA A 16 -9.79 13.08 -2.07
C ALA A 16 -9.08 11.92 -2.78
N VAL A 17 -9.45 11.60 -4.02
CA VAL A 17 -8.77 10.59 -4.85
C VAL A 17 -7.31 11.00 -5.09
N ASN A 18 -7.09 12.27 -5.43
CA ASN A 18 -5.74 12.79 -5.63
C ASN A 18 -4.90 12.72 -4.35
N ARG A 19 -5.46 13.09 -3.21
CA ARG A 19 -4.83 12.99 -1.89
C ARG A 19 -4.47 11.54 -1.58
N LEU A 20 -5.39 10.61 -1.80
CA LEU A 20 -5.19 9.19 -1.55
C LEU A 20 -4.09 8.62 -2.45
N GLY A 21 -4.05 9.00 -3.74
CA GLY A 21 -2.95 8.64 -4.64
C GLY A 21 -1.58 9.08 -4.11
N ASN A 22 -1.48 10.32 -3.63
CA ASN A 22 -0.25 10.83 -3.01
C ASN A 22 0.09 10.13 -1.68
N LEU A 23 -0.91 9.74 -0.87
CA LEU A 23 -0.68 8.95 0.35
C LEU A 23 -0.08 7.57 0.03
N HIS A 24 -0.56 6.87 -0.99
CA HIS A 24 0.02 5.60 -1.43
C HIS A 24 1.45 5.76 -1.98
N LEU A 25 1.73 6.84 -2.72
CA LEU A 25 3.09 7.15 -3.15
C LEU A 25 4.03 7.41 -1.97
N ARG A 26 3.57 8.12 -0.95
CA ARG A 26 4.32 8.33 0.29
C ARG A 26 4.53 7.01 1.05
N ALA A 27 3.52 6.17 1.14
CA ALA A 27 3.62 4.84 1.75
C ALA A 27 4.64 3.98 1.01
N SER A 28 4.62 3.98 -0.33
CA SER A 28 5.62 3.33 -1.16
C SER A 28 7.05 3.77 -0.80
N TYR A 29 7.28 5.07 -0.64
CA TYR A 29 8.57 5.59 -0.22
C TYR A 29 8.95 5.17 1.21
N THR A 30 7.97 5.12 2.13
CA THR A 30 8.18 4.61 3.50
C THR A 30 8.62 3.15 3.49
N TYR A 31 7.96 2.30 2.70
CA TYR A 31 8.37 0.90 2.56
C TYR A 31 9.73 0.72 1.90
N LEU A 32 10.09 1.59 0.97
CA LEU A 32 11.43 1.61 0.39
C LEU A 32 12.49 1.91 1.46
N SER A 33 12.25 2.92 2.30
CA SER A 33 13.14 3.26 3.42
C SER A 33 13.25 2.12 4.43
N LEU A 34 12.13 1.49 4.80
CA LEU A 34 12.11 0.31 5.67
C LEU A 34 12.93 -0.84 5.08
N GLY A 35 12.74 -1.12 3.79
CA GLY A 35 13.48 -2.16 3.08
C GLY A 35 14.98 -1.95 3.17
N TYR A 36 15.46 -0.76 2.82
CA TYR A 36 16.90 -0.45 2.88
C TYR A 36 17.46 -0.41 4.30
N TYR A 37 16.68 0.01 5.29
CA TYR A 37 17.12 0.00 6.69
C TYR A 37 17.38 -1.41 7.19
N PHE A 38 16.53 -2.37 6.84
CA PHE A 38 16.68 -3.77 7.25
C PHE A 38 17.53 -4.61 6.30
N ASP A 39 17.77 -4.15 5.06
CA ASP A 39 18.65 -4.83 4.09
C ASP A 39 20.12 -4.82 4.51
N LEU A 40 20.52 -3.88 5.38
CA LEU A 40 21.86 -3.85 5.98
C LEU A 40 22.21 -5.13 6.77
N ASP A 41 21.21 -5.92 7.18
CA ASP A 41 21.34 -7.13 7.97
C ASP A 41 20.73 -8.38 7.29
N ASP A 42 20.81 -8.49 5.96
CA ASP A 42 20.36 -9.67 5.19
C ASP A 42 18.84 -9.94 5.25
N MET A 43 18.02 -8.92 5.44
CA MET A 43 16.58 -9.06 5.61
C MET A 43 15.80 -8.74 4.33
N ALA A 44 15.27 -9.77 3.70
CA ALA A 44 14.55 -9.72 2.42
C ALA A 44 13.13 -9.13 2.49
N LEU A 45 12.95 -7.95 3.07
CA LEU A 45 11.72 -7.16 2.92
C LEU A 45 11.68 -6.34 1.63
N GLU A 46 12.69 -6.58 0.78
CA GLU A 46 12.92 -5.81 -0.41
C GLU A 46 11.74 -5.83 -1.39
N GLY A 47 11.20 -4.67 -1.66
CA GLY A 47 10.45 -4.41 -2.88
C GLY A 47 8.94 -4.66 -2.86
N VAL A 48 8.39 -5.59 -2.09
CA VAL A 48 6.97 -5.99 -2.24
C VAL A 48 6.02 -4.91 -1.72
N GLY A 49 6.26 -4.36 -0.53
CA GLY A 49 5.45 -3.28 0.02
C GLY A 49 5.56 -2.01 -0.83
N HIS A 50 6.78 -1.62 -1.19
CA HIS A 50 7.05 -0.48 -2.05
C HIS A 50 6.33 -0.61 -3.40
N PHE A 51 6.49 -1.76 -4.07
CA PHE A 51 5.88 -1.99 -5.38
C PHE A 51 4.34 -1.99 -5.32
N ASN A 52 3.75 -2.64 -4.32
CA ASN A 52 2.31 -2.68 -4.15
C ASN A 52 1.72 -1.30 -3.95
N GLU A 53 2.31 -0.50 -3.06
CA GLU A 53 1.84 0.86 -2.79
C GLU A 53 2.04 1.79 -4.00
N LEU A 54 3.13 1.64 -4.73
CA LEU A 54 3.35 2.36 -5.99
C LEU A 54 2.28 2.02 -7.03
N VAL A 55 1.94 0.74 -7.19
CA VAL A 55 0.88 0.29 -8.13
C VAL A 55 -0.48 0.83 -7.72
N ARG A 56 -0.80 0.82 -6.42
CA ARG A 56 -2.04 1.38 -5.88
C ARG A 56 -2.15 2.88 -6.13
N GLY A 57 -1.12 3.64 -5.80
CA GLY A 57 -1.04 5.08 -6.08
C GLY A 57 -1.25 5.37 -7.58
N ARG A 58 -0.57 4.63 -8.45
CA ARG A 58 -0.71 4.74 -9.91
C ARG A 58 -2.14 4.46 -10.38
N ARG A 59 -2.83 3.45 -9.80
CA ARG A 59 -4.22 3.14 -10.15
C ARG A 59 -5.16 4.30 -9.82
N LEU A 60 -5.00 4.92 -8.66
CA LEU A 60 -5.80 6.09 -8.24
C LEU A 60 -5.56 7.29 -9.15
N LEU A 61 -4.31 7.59 -9.46
CA LEU A 61 -3.97 8.69 -10.38
C LEU A 61 -4.48 8.42 -11.80
N LYS A 62 -4.48 7.16 -12.24
CA LYS A 62 -5.10 6.78 -13.52
C LYS A 62 -6.62 6.93 -13.50
N LEU A 63 -7.28 6.58 -12.38
CA LEU A 63 -8.71 6.85 -12.22
C LEU A 63 -9.00 8.34 -12.36
N GLN A 64 -8.20 9.20 -11.74
CA GLN A 64 -8.30 10.64 -11.83
C GLN A 64 -8.30 11.11 -13.30
N ASN A 65 -7.32 10.68 -14.07
CA ASN A 65 -7.23 11.03 -15.49
C ASN A 65 -8.42 10.47 -16.29
N ASN A 66 -8.87 9.26 -16.02
CA ASN A 66 -10.02 8.65 -16.71
C ASN A 66 -11.34 9.38 -16.41
N ARG A 67 -11.44 10.02 -15.25
CA ARG A 67 -12.62 10.83 -14.84
C ARG A 67 -12.54 12.28 -15.31
N GLY A 68 -11.52 12.63 -16.09
CA GLY A 68 -11.36 13.92 -16.75
C GLY A 68 -10.73 15.00 -15.89
N ASP A 69 -9.90 14.60 -14.94
CA ASP A 69 -9.09 15.53 -14.16
C ASP A 69 -7.60 15.20 -14.26
N HIS A 70 -6.77 16.14 -13.82
CA HIS A 70 -5.31 16.00 -13.82
C HIS A 70 -4.80 15.49 -12.48
N ALA A 71 -3.93 14.47 -12.53
CA ALA A 71 -3.20 14.04 -11.36
C ALA A 71 -2.28 15.17 -10.87
N SER A 72 -2.44 15.57 -9.62
CA SER A 72 -1.60 16.56 -8.95
C SER A 72 -0.66 15.86 -7.99
N PHE A 73 0.64 16.02 -8.20
CA PHE A 73 1.66 15.44 -7.34
C PHE A 73 2.04 16.43 -6.23
N GLN A 74 2.15 15.91 -5.02
CA GLN A 74 2.63 16.66 -3.87
C GLN A 74 4.10 16.37 -3.63
N ASP A 75 4.78 17.28 -2.96
CA ASP A 75 6.17 17.05 -2.54
C ASP A 75 6.24 15.82 -1.63
N VAL A 76 7.19 14.93 -1.92
CA VAL A 76 7.50 13.83 -1.04
C VAL A 76 8.32 14.39 0.12
N GLN A 77 7.64 14.66 1.23
CA GLN A 77 8.32 15.12 2.44
C GLN A 77 9.26 14.03 2.94
N LYS A 78 10.43 14.45 3.46
CA LYS A 78 11.31 13.53 4.18
C LYS A 78 10.50 12.78 5.24
N LEU A 79 10.75 11.49 5.36
CA LEU A 79 10.14 10.67 6.40
C LEU A 79 10.46 11.29 7.77
N SER A 80 9.49 11.26 8.67
CA SER A 80 9.68 11.74 10.05
C SER A 80 10.69 10.90 10.83
N GLN A 81 11.05 9.74 10.28
CA GLN A 81 11.92 8.76 10.90
C GLN A 81 12.77 8.08 9.82
N ASP A 82 14.09 8.20 9.94
CA ASP A 82 15.07 7.51 9.09
C ASP A 82 15.64 6.28 9.81
N GLU A 83 15.53 6.24 11.14
CA GLU A 83 15.92 5.11 11.98
C GLU A 83 14.67 4.43 12.51
N TRP A 84 14.51 3.15 12.16
CA TRP A 84 13.30 2.40 12.46
C TRP A 84 13.38 1.62 13.79
N GLY A 85 14.51 1.70 14.49
CA GLY A 85 14.72 1.03 15.76
C GLY A 85 14.63 -0.51 15.65
N LYS A 86 13.92 -1.11 16.58
CA LYS A 86 13.73 -2.57 16.59
C LYS A 86 12.68 -2.99 15.55
N THR A 87 12.84 -4.20 15.04
CA THR A 87 11.91 -4.84 14.09
C THR A 87 10.44 -4.73 14.51
N GLN A 88 10.15 -4.88 15.80
CA GLN A 88 8.79 -4.76 16.31
C GLN A 88 8.23 -3.35 16.12
N GLU A 89 9.00 -2.31 16.42
CA GLU A 89 8.60 -0.91 16.27
C GLU A 89 8.35 -0.56 14.81
N ALA A 90 9.20 -1.03 13.91
CA ALA A 90 9.03 -0.87 12.47
C ALA A 90 7.75 -1.55 11.95
N MET A 91 7.47 -2.77 12.43
CA MET A 91 6.24 -3.49 12.06
C MET A 91 4.99 -2.81 12.62
N GLU A 92 5.04 -2.24 13.81
CA GLU A 92 3.94 -1.46 14.39
C GLU A 92 3.68 -0.18 13.59
N ALA A 93 4.74 0.51 13.17
CA ALA A 93 4.63 1.70 12.32
C ALA A 93 4.04 1.36 10.94
N ALA A 94 4.48 0.26 10.32
CA ALA A 94 3.95 -0.22 9.06
C ALA A 94 2.47 -0.62 9.18
N LEU A 95 2.07 -1.33 10.23
CA LEU A 95 0.67 -1.68 10.49
C LEU A 95 -0.21 -0.43 10.70
N ALA A 96 0.30 0.58 11.38
CA ALA A 96 -0.41 1.85 11.57
C ALA A 96 -0.60 2.58 10.22
N LEU A 97 0.42 2.56 9.36
CA LEU A 97 0.36 3.12 8.00
C LEU A 97 -0.74 2.47 7.17
N GLU A 98 -0.79 1.12 7.10
CA GLU A 98 -1.83 0.39 6.36
C GLU A 98 -3.23 0.66 6.90
N LYS A 99 -3.41 0.73 8.21
CA LYS A 99 -4.70 1.11 8.81
C LYS A 99 -5.14 2.51 8.42
N ASN A 100 -4.22 3.47 8.36
CA ASN A 100 -4.51 4.83 7.92
C ASN A 100 -4.89 4.89 6.45
N LEU A 101 -4.20 4.14 5.59
CA LEU A 101 -4.54 4.02 4.17
C LEU A 101 -5.93 3.38 3.99
N ASN A 102 -6.21 2.29 4.70
CA ASN A 102 -7.51 1.63 4.67
C ASN A 102 -8.63 2.55 5.13
N GLN A 103 -8.42 3.33 6.20
CA GLN A 103 -9.43 4.30 6.66
C GLN A 103 -9.70 5.37 5.61
N ALA A 104 -8.66 5.91 4.98
CA ALA A 104 -8.80 6.89 3.92
C ALA A 104 -9.55 6.34 2.69
N LEU A 105 -9.36 5.05 2.36
CA LEU A 105 -10.12 4.34 1.31
C LEU A 105 -11.60 4.20 1.68
N LEU A 106 -11.90 3.87 2.94
CA LEU A 106 -13.27 3.69 3.43
C LEU A 106 -14.04 5.02 3.51
N ASP A 107 -13.35 6.11 3.81
CA ASP A 107 -13.95 7.44 3.91
C ASP A 107 -14.27 8.03 2.53
N LEU A 108 -13.55 7.61 1.49
CA LEU A 108 -13.66 8.20 0.15
C LEU A 108 -15.07 8.13 -0.47
N PRO A 109 -15.82 7.00 -0.41
CA PRO A 109 -17.16 6.90 -0.96
C PRO A 109 -18.19 7.81 -0.30
N SER A 110 -17.96 8.21 0.95
CA SER A 110 -18.88 9.07 1.71
C SER A 110 -18.74 10.56 1.39
N LEU A 111 -17.72 10.94 0.61
CA LEU A 111 -17.44 12.32 0.26
C LEU A 111 -18.29 12.80 -0.92
N GLY A 112 -18.77 14.02 -0.82
CA GLY A 112 -19.22 14.83 -1.96
C GLY A 112 -20.64 14.62 -2.45
N SER A 113 -21.45 13.67 -1.95
CA SER A 113 -22.86 13.57 -2.34
C SER A 113 -23.70 12.73 -1.41
N ALA A 114 -25.02 12.98 -1.39
CA ALA A 114 -26.01 12.15 -0.69
C ALA A 114 -26.09 10.71 -1.26
N ARG A 115 -25.49 10.45 -2.41
CA ARG A 115 -25.40 9.13 -3.05
C ARG A 115 -23.96 8.83 -3.41
N PRO A 116 -23.41 7.68 -2.93
CA PRO A 116 -22.08 7.23 -3.31
C PRO A 116 -21.96 7.07 -4.85
N ASP A 117 -20.82 7.42 -5.42
CA ASP A 117 -20.53 7.14 -6.83
C ASP A 117 -20.35 5.60 -7.01
N PRO A 118 -21.25 4.91 -7.75
CA PRO A 118 -21.18 3.46 -7.88
C PRO A 118 -19.89 2.99 -8.57
N HIS A 119 -19.37 3.76 -9.51
CA HIS A 119 -18.13 3.43 -10.23
C HIS A 119 -16.91 3.53 -9.32
N LEU A 120 -16.91 4.53 -8.43
CA LEU A 120 -15.85 4.66 -7.43
C LEU A 120 -15.91 3.51 -6.42
N CYS A 121 -17.08 3.15 -5.92
CA CYS A 121 -17.28 2.04 -4.99
C CYS A 121 -16.78 0.72 -5.60
N ASP A 122 -17.23 0.39 -6.82
CA ASP A 122 -16.81 -0.80 -7.54
C ASP A 122 -15.29 -0.83 -7.76
N PHE A 123 -14.70 0.30 -8.15
CA PHE A 123 -13.25 0.41 -8.30
C PHE A 123 -12.49 0.14 -7.00
N LEU A 124 -12.95 0.71 -5.87
CA LEU A 124 -12.30 0.51 -4.57
C LEU A 124 -12.45 -0.93 -4.07
N GLU A 125 -13.62 -1.53 -4.24
CA GLU A 125 -13.86 -2.93 -3.86
C GLU A 125 -12.97 -3.88 -4.66
N ASN A 126 -12.89 -3.71 -5.97
CA ASN A 126 -12.14 -4.61 -6.85
C ASN A 126 -10.63 -4.51 -6.70
N TYR A 127 -10.09 -3.34 -6.37
CA TYR A 127 -8.65 -3.11 -6.44
C TYR A 127 -7.97 -2.82 -5.10
N PHE A 128 -8.73 -2.53 -4.03
CA PHE A 128 -8.15 -2.06 -2.77
C PHE A 128 -8.69 -2.79 -1.54
N LEU A 129 -9.97 -2.67 -1.24
CA LEU A 129 -10.52 -3.03 0.08
C LEU A 129 -10.24 -4.48 0.48
N GLY A 130 -10.39 -5.42 -0.44
CA GLY A 130 -10.10 -6.82 -0.17
C GLY A 130 -8.63 -7.12 0.10
N GLU A 131 -7.73 -6.43 -0.58
CA GLU A 131 -6.29 -6.59 -0.41
C GLU A 131 -5.80 -5.92 0.88
N GLU A 132 -6.32 -4.74 1.22
CA GLU A 132 -6.00 -4.04 2.47
C GLU A 132 -6.30 -4.90 3.70
N VAL A 133 -7.48 -5.50 3.77
CA VAL A 133 -7.87 -6.38 4.88
C VAL A 133 -6.90 -7.56 5.02
N LYS A 134 -6.47 -8.15 3.89
CA LYS A 134 -5.51 -9.26 3.90
C LYS A 134 -4.13 -8.83 4.41
N VAL A 135 -3.65 -7.67 3.96
CA VAL A 135 -2.35 -7.12 4.37
C VAL A 135 -2.37 -6.80 5.86
N ILE A 136 -3.36 -6.05 6.33
CA ILE A 136 -3.52 -5.70 7.74
C ILE A 136 -3.58 -6.95 8.63
N LYS A 137 -4.33 -7.99 8.20
CA LYS A 137 -4.40 -9.25 8.93
C LYS A 137 -3.06 -9.97 9.00
N LYS A 138 -2.33 -10.06 7.88
CA LYS A 138 -1.00 -10.67 7.84
C LYS A 138 -0.04 -9.95 8.78
N MET A 139 0.03 -8.63 8.69
CA MET A 139 0.90 -7.81 9.56
C MET A 139 0.54 -7.96 11.04
N GLY A 140 -0.75 -7.98 11.37
CA GLY A 140 -1.21 -8.21 12.73
C GLY A 140 -0.81 -9.59 13.30
N ASN A 141 -0.87 -10.63 12.46
CA ASN A 141 -0.41 -11.97 12.83
C ASN A 141 1.11 -12.02 13.06
N HIS A 142 1.89 -11.37 12.18
CA HIS A 142 3.34 -11.28 12.33
C HIS A 142 3.73 -10.52 13.59
N LEU A 143 3.08 -9.40 13.86
CA LEU A 143 3.32 -8.63 15.08
C LEU A 143 2.98 -9.44 16.34
N THR A 144 1.90 -10.21 16.32
CA THR A 144 1.54 -11.11 17.43
C THR A 144 2.60 -12.19 17.64
N ASN A 145 3.16 -12.74 16.57
CA ASN A 145 4.22 -13.75 16.65
C ASN A 145 5.52 -13.12 17.17
N LEU A 146 5.92 -11.95 16.69
CA LEU A 146 7.08 -11.21 17.20
C LEU A 146 6.96 -10.94 18.71
N ARG A 147 5.80 -10.48 19.17
CA ARG A 147 5.57 -10.22 20.61
C ARG A 147 5.64 -11.49 21.46
N LYS A 148 5.20 -12.64 20.96
CA LYS A 148 5.33 -13.91 21.67
C LYS A 148 6.77 -14.39 21.78
N LEU A 149 7.60 -14.07 20.79
CA LEU A 149 9.00 -14.46 20.71
C LEU A 149 9.91 -13.47 21.45
N ALA A 150 9.52 -12.22 21.63
CA ALA A 150 10.24 -11.23 22.42
C ALA A 150 10.18 -11.47 23.96
N GLY A 151 9.65 -12.65 24.39
CA GLY A 151 9.83 -13.20 25.73
C GLY A 151 11.30 -13.49 26.03
N PRO A 152 11.66 -14.17 27.14
CA PRO A 152 13.03 -14.30 27.65
C PRO A 152 14.06 -15.00 26.72
N GLN A 153 13.71 -15.30 25.48
CA GLN A 153 14.59 -15.91 24.45
C GLN A 153 14.84 -14.94 23.26
N ALA A 154 15.22 -13.72 23.54
CA ALA A 154 15.45 -12.67 22.52
C ALA A 154 16.53 -12.95 21.46
N SER A 155 17.29 -14.03 21.55
CA SER A 155 18.32 -14.42 20.56
C SER A 155 17.78 -15.22 19.36
N LEU A 156 16.48 -15.53 19.31
CA LEU A 156 15.82 -16.22 18.20
C LEU A 156 15.09 -15.26 17.24
N ASP A 157 15.05 -13.97 17.57
CA ASP A 157 14.22 -12.99 16.86
C ASP A 157 14.70 -12.70 15.43
N GLU A 158 16.00 -12.69 15.17
CA GLU A 158 16.57 -12.41 13.86
C GLU A 158 16.26 -13.51 12.84
N SER A 159 16.44 -14.79 13.21
CA SER A 159 16.21 -15.91 12.28
C SER A 159 14.72 -16.14 11.95
N LEU A 160 13.82 -15.68 12.80
CA LEU A 160 12.38 -15.79 12.60
C LEU A 160 11.82 -14.69 11.70
N PHE A 161 12.42 -13.52 11.75
CA PHE A 161 12.06 -12.43 10.84
C PHE A 161 12.48 -12.75 9.41
N GLU A 162 13.64 -13.36 9.19
CA GLU A 162 14.07 -13.91 7.89
C GLU A 162 13.05 -14.90 7.32
N ARG A 163 12.55 -15.83 8.13
CA ARG A 163 11.50 -16.78 7.70
C ARG A 163 10.16 -16.09 7.40
N LEU A 164 9.79 -15.08 8.15
CA LEU A 164 8.55 -14.32 7.94
C LEU A 164 8.63 -13.45 6.68
N SER A 165 9.80 -12.87 6.40
CA SER A 165 10.06 -12.09 5.18
C SER A 165 9.96 -12.96 3.94
N SER A 166 10.54 -14.16 3.97
CA SER A 166 10.48 -15.11 2.85
C SER A 166 9.04 -15.57 2.55
N LEU A 167 8.19 -15.71 3.58
CA LEU A 167 6.77 -16.04 3.42
C LEU A 167 5.94 -14.90 2.82
N LEU A 168 6.32 -13.64 3.08
CA LEU A 168 5.69 -12.47 2.46
C LEU A 168 6.07 -12.35 0.98
N CYS A 169 7.31 -12.69 0.62
CA CYS A 169 7.80 -12.69 -0.76
C CYS A 169 7.19 -13.81 -1.62
N THR A 170 6.84 -14.96 -1.05
CA THR A 170 6.31 -16.12 -1.81
C THR A 170 4.82 -16.02 -2.16
N SER A 171 4.09 -15.04 -1.68
CA SER A 171 2.67 -14.83 -1.99
C SER A 171 2.39 -13.82 -3.11
N GLY A 172 3.40 -13.47 -3.91
CA GLY A 172 3.24 -12.71 -5.16
C GLY A 172 2.44 -13.50 -6.21
N PRO A 173 1.74 -12.82 -7.14
CA PRO A 173 0.96 -13.49 -8.16
C PRO A 173 1.87 -14.39 -9.01
N ARG A 174 1.57 -15.69 -9.00
CA ARG A 174 2.22 -16.66 -9.89
C ARG A 174 2.01 -16.26 -11.33
N ASN A 175 3.11 -16.05 -12.03
CA ASN A 175 3.32 -15.85 -13.45
C ASN A 175 2.13 -16.21 -14.34
N LEU A 176 1.53 -15.22 -14.97
CA LEU A 176 0.95 -15.38 -16.29
C LEU A 176 2.08 -15.20 -17.31
N HIS A 177 2.73 -16.28 -17.68
CA HIS A 177 3.50 -16.36 -18.92
C HIS A 177 2.52 -16.23 -20.08
N PRO A 178 2.64 -15.24 -20.97
CA PRO A 178 2.01 -15.35 -22.27
C PRO A 178 2.83 -16.34 -23.10
N ASN A 179 2.22 -17.49 -23.42
CA ASN A 179 2.70 -18.37 -24.45
C ASN A 179 2.79 -17.59 -25.77
N LEU A 180 3.99 -17.21 -26.15
CA LEU A 180 4.34 -16.86 -27.50
C LEU A 180 4.52 -18.19 -28.28
N SER A 181 3.41 -18.74 -28.77
CA SER A 181 3.50 -19.76 -29.82
C SER A 181 3.93 -19.08 -31.11
N ARG A 182 5.19 -19.31 -31.48
CA ARG A 182 5.66 -19.16 -32.85
C ARG A 182 4.91 -20.17 -33.71
N ASN A 183 4.25 -19.70 -34.72
CA ASN A 183 3.96 -20.51 -35.91
C ASN A 183 4.49 -19.80 -37.15
N HIS A 184 5.11 -20.60 -37.94
CA HIS A 184 5.78 -20.38 -39.22
C HIS A 184 4.96 -19.62 -40.26
#